data_a6954bf397a726f5c02818c3b51b9eda
#
_entry.id   a6954bf397a726f5c02818c3b51b9eda
#
_cell.length_a   1.000
_cell.length_b   1.000
_cell.length_c   1.000
_cell.angle_alpha   90.00
_cell.angle_beta   90.00
_cell.angle_gamma   90.00
#
_symmetry.space_group_name_H-M   'P 1'
#
loop_
_entity.id
_entity.type
_entity.pdbx_description
1 polymer ?
#
loop_
_entity_poly.entity_id
_entity_poly.type
_entity_poly.pdbx_seq_one_letter_code
_entity_poly.pdbx_strand_id
1 'polypeptide(L)'
;QMGAEMIGLDAADADAEMLALVIDCLKNAGLEEFQISIGNVDFFQSLIEESEIDDETEERLRELINNRNFFGADELLEEADAKPVSRKAFSALSEMVGGVEILEEAKKVAPSKKAMKAIRRLEKIYAILSVYKMEQYITFDLSMSGIYGYYTGIIFRGYTFGTGDAIVKGGRYDLLVEKF
;
A
#
# COMPACT_ATOMS: atom_id res chain seq x y z
N GLN A 1 -3.22 -5.73 -23.30
CA GLN A 1 -3.15 -5.97 -21.85
C GLN A 1 -2.40 -7.28 -21.60
N MET A 2 -1.51 -7.28 -20.60
CA MET A 2 -0.74 -8.46 -20.17
C MET A 2 -0.86 -8.53 -18.63
N GLY A 3 -0.87 -9.74 -18.09
CA GLY A 3 -0.90 -9.99 -16.66
C GLY A 3 -0.11 -11.23 -16.29
N ALA A 4 0.30 -11.31 -15.03
CA ALA A 4 0.98 -12.47 -14.45
C ALA A 4 0.44 -12.71 -13.05
N GLU A 5 0.36 -13.96 -12.64
CA GLU A 5 -0.12 -14.41 -11.35
C GLU A 5 0.87 -15.40 -10.75
N MET A 6 1.17 -15.26 -9.47
CA MET A 6 1.98 -16.22 -8.71
C MET A 6 1.11 -16.83 -7.62
N ILE A 7 1.03 -18.16 -7.58
CA ILE A 7 0.11 -18.89 -6.68
C ILE A 7 0.92 -19.82 -5.78
N GLY A 8 0.46 -19.94 -4.51
CA GLY A 8 0.93 -20.96 -3.59
C GLY A 8 2.13 -20.58 -2.71
N LEU A 9 2.54 -19.30 -2.68
CA LEU A 9 3.68 -18.86 -1.87
C LEU A 9 3.37 -17.58 -1.06
N ASP A 10 3.39 -17.70 0.28
CA ASP A 10 3.32 -16.56 1.19
C ASP A 10 4.73 -16.17 1.70
N ALA A 11 5.46 -15.43 0.87
CA ALA A 11 6.79 -14.93 1.23
C ALA A 11 7.04 -13.53 0.63
N ALA A 12 7.89 -12.75 1.28
CA ALA A 12 8.34 -11.45 0.76
C ALA A 12 9.15 -11.60 -0.53
N ASP A 13 9.80 -12.77 -0.70
CA ASP A 13 10.53 -13.14 -1.91
C ASP A 13 9.58 -13.24 -3.11
N ALA A 14 8.40 -13.84 -2.95
CA ALA A 14 7.37 -13.91 -3.99
C ALA A 14 6.85 -12.52 -4.38
N ASP A 15 6.60 -11.66 -3.38
CA ASP A 15 6.18 -10.28 -3.63
C ASP A 15 7.26 -9.51 -4.41
N ALA A 16 8.53 -9.67 -4.01
CA ALA A 16 9.66 -9.02 -4.67
C ALA A 16 9.87 -9.55 -6.10
N GLU A 17 9.71 -10.86 -6.33
CA GLU A 17 9.81 -11.47 -7.66
C GLU A 17 8.73 -10.93 -8.60
N MET A 18 7.48 -10.79 -8.14
CA MET A 18 6.42 -10.18 -8.93
C MET A 18 6.72 -8.72 -9.28
N LEU A 19 7.25 -7.94 -8.35
CA LEU A 19 7.65 -6.55 -8.60
C LEU A 19 8.84 -6.47 -9.56
N ALA A 20 9.84 -7.35 -9.42
CA ALA A 20 10.96 -7.45 -10.35
C ALA A 20 10.49 -7.80 -11.77
N LEU A 21 9.56 -8.75 -11.90
CA LEU A 21 8.93 -9.08 -13.19
C LEU A 21 8.24 -7.87 -13.81
N VAL A 22 7.49 -7.10 -13.02
CA VAL A 22 6.84 -5.86 -13.49
C VAL A 22 7.87 -4.86 -14.00
N ILE A 23 8.95 -4.63 -13.23
CA ILE A 23 10.04 -3.72 -13.60
C ILE A 23 10.67 -4.16 -14.91
N ASP A 24 11.01 -5.43 -15.04
CA ASP A 24 11.62 -5.98 -16.27
C ASP A 24 10.67 -5.89 -17.47
N CYS A 25 9.38 -6.14 -17.28
CA CYS A 25 8.38 -5.98 -18.35
C CYS A 25 8.30 -4.53 -18.83
N LEU A 26 8.27 -3.55 -17.92
CA LEU A 26 8.22 -2.13 -18.28
C LEU A 26 9.50 -1.68 -19.00
N LYS A 27 10.68 -2.11 -18.53
CA LYS A 27 11.97 -1.84 -19.20
C LYS A 27 12.03 -2.45 -20.60
N ASN A 28 11.62 -3.71 -20.73
CA ASN A 28 11.60 -4.39 -22.03
C ASN A 28 10.54 -3.81 -23.00
N ALA A 29 9.50 -3.17 -22.48
CA ALA A 29 8.55 -2.39 -23.27
C ALA A 29 9.11 -1.03 -23.73
N GLY A 30 10.34 -0.67 -23.32
CA GLY A 30 11.01 0.58 -23.72
C GLY A 30 10.71 1.77 -22.81
N LEU A 31 10.16 1.55 -21.63
CA LEU A 31 9.95 2.60 -20.64
C LEU A 31 11.25 2.86 -19.87
N GLU A 32 11.76 4.07 -19.94
CA GLU A 32 12.99 4.50 -19.24
C GLU A 32 12.66 5.15 -17.89
N GLU A 33 11.59 5.92 -17.83
CA GLU A 33 11.16 6.66 -16.65
C GLU A 33 9.82 6.13 -16.14
N PHE A 34 9.84 5.42 -15.03
CA PHE A 34 8.64 4.96 -14.32
C PHE A 34 8.93 4.74 -12.83
N GLN A 35 7.87 4.75 -12.03
CA GLN A 35 7.92 4.46 -10.60
C GLN A 35 6.82 3.47 -10.24
N ILE A 36 7.14 2.53 -9.37
CA ILE A 36 6.19 1.60 -8.76
C ILE A 36 5.99 2.01 -7.31
N SER A 37 4.80 2.49 -7.02
CA SER A 37 4.39 2.84 -5.66
C SER A 37 3.79 1.60 -4.99
N ILE A 38 4.29 1.26 -3.80
CA ILE A 38 3.93 0.06 -3.05
C ILE A 38 3.31 0.46 -1.71
N GLY A 39 2.17 -0.15 -1.39
CA GLY A 39 1.55 -0.08 -0.08
C GLY A 39 1.32 -1.46 0.52
N ASN A 40 0.70 -1.50 1.70
CA ASN A 40 0.26 -2.73 2.32
C ASN A 40 -1.09 -2.50 3.00
N VAL A 41 -2.11 -3.25 2.54
CA VAL A 41 -3.49 -3.07 3.04
C VAL A 41 -3.64 -3.44 4.51
N ASP A 42 -2.80 -4.35 5.05
CA ASP A 42 -2.82 -4.69 6.47
C ASP A 42 -2.40 -3.52 7.36
N PHE A 43 -1.50 -2.64 6.87
CA PHE A 43 -1.14 -1.44 7.60
C PHE A 43 -2.35 -0.51 7.74
N PHE A 44 -3.00 -0.18 6.63
CA PHE A 44 -4.20 0.66 6.63
C PHE A 44 -5.34 0.03 7.46
N GLN A 45 -5.60 -1.26 7.25
CA GLN A 45 -6.63 -1.99 8.00
C GLN A 45 -6.37 -1.99 9.51
N SER A 46 -5.10 -2.04 9.94
CA SER A 46 -4.75 -1.93 11.36
C SER A 46 -5.08 -0.57 11.95
N LEU A 47 -5.01 0.51 11.17
CA LEU A 47 -5.45 1.84 11.61
C LEU A 47 -6.97 1.88 11.77
N ILE A 48 -7.71 1.28 10.85
CA ILE A 48 -9.17 1.14 10.94
C ILE A 48 -9.58 0.37 12.20
N GLU A 49 -9.01 -0.83 12.40
CA GLU A 49 -9.30 -1.69 13.56
C GLU A 49 -9.06 -0.96 14.90
N GLU A 50 -8.01 -0.14 14.99
CA GLU A 50 -7.70 0.62 16.19
C GLU A 50 -8.61 1.85 16.39
N SER A 51 -9.20 2.37 15.32
CA SER A 51 -10.07 3.55 15.41
C SER A 51 -11.44 3.26 16.03
N GLU A 52 -11.89 1.99 16.00
CA GLU A 52 -13.18 1.53 16.54
C GLU A 52 -14.38 2.26 15.90
N ILE A 53 -14.26 2.71 14.66
CA ILE A 53 -15.33 3.31 13.88
C ILE A 53 -16.26 2.24 13.31
N ASP A 54 -17.50 2.63 12.97
CA ASP A 54 -18.46 1.74 12.32
C ASP A 54 -18.17 1.57 10.81
N ASP A 55 -18.85 0.61 10.20
CA ASP A 55 -18.65 0.22 8.81
C ASP A 55 -18.96 1.38 7.82
N GLU A 56 -19.99 2.20 8.12
CA GLU A 56 -20.35 3.34 7.28
C GLU A 56 -19.26 4.42 7.30
N THR A 57 -18.76 4.72 8.48
CA THR A 57 -17.65 5.65 8.67
C THR A 57 -16.37 5.12 8.02
N GLU A 58 -16.08 3.80 8.13
CA GLU A 58 -14.94 3.18 7.46
C GLU A 58 -15.01 3.38 5.94
N GLU A 59 -16.17 3.10 5.30
CA GLU A 59 -16.34 3.24 3.86
C GLU A 59 -16.09 4.68 3.39
N ARG A 60 -16.67 5.65 4.08
CA ARG A 60 -16.46 7.08 3.81
C ARG A 60 -14.99 7.50 4.02
N LEU A 61 -14.35 6.99 5.08
CA LEU A 61 -12.94 7.28 5.37
C LEU A 61 -12.04 6.75 4.25
N ARG A 62 -12.29 5.53 3.77
CA ARG A 62 -11.56 4.95 2.64
C ARG A 62 -11.70 5.79 1.38
N GLU A 63 -12.90 6.28 1.07
CA GLU A 63 -13.12 7.16 -0.08
C GLU A 63 -12.34 8.47 0.06
N LEU A 64 -12.38 9.12 1.22
CA LEU A 64 -11.65 10.36 1.47
C LEU A 64 -10.14 10.17 1.32
N ILE A 65 -9.56 9.13 1.92
CA ILE A 65 -8.13 8.83 1.82
C ILE A 65 -7.73 8.49 0.37
N ASN A 66 -8.53 7.68 -0.34
CA ASN A 66 -8.27 7.36 -1.75
C ASN A 66 -8.28 8.59 -2.66
N ASN A 67 -9.13 9.57 -2.33
CA ASN A 67 -9.21 10.86 -3.02
C ASN A 67 -8.18 11.90 -2.51
N ARG A 68 -7.27 11.50 -1.63
CA ARG A 68 -6.27 12.38 -0.99
C ARG A 68 -6.86 13.52 -0.18
N ASN A 69 -8.12 13.39 0.26
CA ASN A 69 -8.78 14.36 1.12
C ASN A 69 -8.53 14.04 2.59
N PHE A 70 -7.29 14.25 3.05
CA PHE A 70 -6.89 13.97 4.43
C PHE A 70 -7.53 14.95 5.43
N PHE A 71 -7.88 16.15 4.98
CA PHE A 71 -8.61 17.10 5.83
C PHE A 71 -10.02 16.58 6.12
N GLY A 72 -10.78 16.21 5.11
CA GLY A 72 -12.11 15.63 5.30
C GLY A 72 -12.07 14.29 6.07
N ALA A 73 -10.98 13.53 5.95
CA ALA A 73 -10.77 12.32 6.75
C ALA A 73 -10.61 12.63 8.25
N ASP A 74 -9.88 13.69 8.60
CA ASP A 74 -9.72 14.12 10.00
C ASP A 74 -11.04 14.65 10.59
N GLU A 75 -11.80 15.46 9.83
CA GLU A 75 -13.13 15.92 10.22
C GLU A 75 -14.10 14.76 10.47
N LEU A 76 -14.14 13.77 9.54
CA LEU A 76 -14.97 12.57 9.69
C LEU A 76 -14.62 11.78 10.95
N LEU A 77 -13.33 11.58 11.23
CA LEU A 77 -12.86 10.88 12.43
C LEU A 77 -13.14 11.66 13.72
N GLU A 78 -13.17 12.99 13.67
CA GLU A 78 -13.59 13.83 14.79
C GLU A 78 -15.09 13.69 15.07
N GLU A 79 -15.92 13.76 14.04
CA GLU A 79 -17.38 13.56 14.14
C GLU A 79 -17.75 12.17 14.66
N ALA A 80 -16.97 11.15 14.30
CA ALA A 80 -17.14 9.78 14.78
C ALA A 80 -16.55 9.52 16.19
N ASP A 81 -16.04 10.54 16.88
CA ASP A 81 -15.38 10.41 18.18
C ASP A 81 -14.24 9.37 18.22
N ALA A 82 -13.54 9.23 17.08
CA ALA A 82 -12.43 8.31 16.96
C ALA A 82 -11.28 8.68 17.92
N LYS A 83 -10.57 7.67 18.42
CA LYS A 83 -9.47 7.86 19.37
C LYS A 83 -8.43 8.87 18.84
N PRO A 84 -7.92 9.80 19.66
CA PRO A 84 -6.92 10.79 19.22
C PRO A 84 -5.66 10.17 18.61
N VAL A 85 -5.26 8.96 19.06
CA VAL A 85 -4.13 8.23 18.52
C VAL A 85 -4.39 7.79 17.07
N SER A 86 -5.62 7.30 16.79
CA SER A 86 -6.02 6.89 15.44
C SER A 86 -6.11 8.11 14.51
N ARG A 87 -6.73 9.21 14.95
CA ARG A 87 -6.78 10.46 14.17
C ARG A 87 -5.38 10.92 13.78
N LYS A 88 -4.44 10.95 14.74
CA LYS A 88 -3.04 11.31 14.48
C LYS A 88 -2.39 10.38 13.45
N ALA A 89 -2.65 9.08 13.53
CA ALA A 89 -2.09 8.10 12.60
C ALA A 89 -2.65 8.28 11.17
N PHE A 90 -3.95 8.55 11.02
CA PHE A 90 -4.56 8.83 9.72
C PHE A 90 -4.07 10.16 9.12
N SER A 91 -3.94 11.22 9.93
CA SER A 91 -3.37 12.50 9.47
C SER A 91 -1.93 12.33 8.97
N ALA A 92 -1.13 11.48 9.63
CA ALA A 92 0.24 11.20 9.22
C ALA A 92 0.34 10.49 7.86
N LEU A 93 -0.71 9.79 7.38
CA LEU A 93 -0.72 9.14 6.07
C LEU A 93 -0.49 10.10 4.91
N SER A 94 -0.85 11.38 5.05
CA SER A 94 -0.61 12.42 4.04
C SER A 94 0.87 12.60 3.71
N GLU A 95 1.74 12.33 4.69
CA GLU A 95 3.20 12.46 4.58
C GLU A 95 3.90 11.10 4.34
N MET A 96 3.13 9.99 4.36
CA MET A 96 3.68 8.64 4.18
C MET A 96 3.71 8.19 2.72
N VAL A 97 4.21 9.08 1.85
CA VAL A 97 4.48 8.81 0.44
C VAL A 97 5.91 9.25 0.13
N GLY A 98 6.75 8.33 -0.35
CA GLY A 98 8.16 8.66 -0.63
C GLY A 98 9.07 7.44 -0.73
N GLY A 99 10.33 7.61 -0.42
CA GLY A 99 11.34 6.56 -0.40
C GLY A 99 11.24 5.64 0.82
N VAL A 100 12.26 4.82 1.02
CA VAL A 100 12.30 3.82 2.11
C VAL A 100 12.29 4.46 3.50
N GLU A 101 12.70 5.69 3.63
CA GLU A 101 12.73 6.45 4.88
C GLU A 101 11.35 6.60 5.54
N ILE A 102 10.27 6.63 4.75
CA ILE A 102 8.91 6.73 5.31
C ILE A 102 8.52 5.51 6.14
N LEU A 103 9.13 4.35 5.92
CA LEU A 103 8.85 3.14 6.70
C LEU A 103 9.28 3.31 8.16
N GLU A 104 10.33 4.08 8.45
CA GLU A 104 10.73 4.42 9.82
C GLU A 104 9.72 5.35 10.48
N GLU A 105 9.15 6.31 9.75
CA GLU A 105 8.08 7.17 10.27
C GLU A 105 6.80 6.36 10.55
N ALA A 106 6.46 5.44 9.64
CA ALA A 106 5.31 4.55 9.80
C ALA A 106 5.41 3.68 11.07
N LYS A 107 6.61 3.22 11.43
CA LYS A 107 6.82 2.45 12.68
C LYS A 107 6.44 3.24 13.94
N LYS A 108 6.60 4.56 13.92
CA LYS A 108 6.30 5.43 15.09
C LYS A 108 4.80 5.54 15.36
N VAL A 109 3.97 5.34 14.34
CA VAL A 109 2.50 5.44 14.42
C VAL A 109 1.81 4.09 14.26
N ALA A 110 2.55 3.01 14.03
CA ALA A 110 2.00 1.67 13.88
C ALA A 110 1.26 1.24 15.16
N PRO A 111 -0.08 1.06 15.12
CA PRO A 111 -0.87 0.86 16.33
C PRO A 111 -0.78 -0.59 16.86
N SER A 112 -0.38 -1.53 16.03
CA SER A 112 -0.48 -2.96 16.33
C SER A 112 0.70 -3.77 15.81
N LYS A 113 0.79 -5.03 16.28
CA LYS A 113 1.75 -6.01 15.74
C LYS A 113 1.48 -6.33 14.26
N LYS A 114 0.21 -6.26 13.82
CA LYS A 114 -0.20 -6.46 12.43
C LYS A 114 0.36 -5.34 11.55
N ALA A 115 0.18 -4.07 11.96
CA ALA A 115 0.77 -2.92 11.27
C ALA A 115 2.30 -3.03 11.18
N MET A 116 2.96 -3.39 12.29
CA MET A 116 4.41 -3.56 12.32
C MET A 116 4.88 -4.71 11.40
N LYS A 117 4.11 -5.82 11.30
CA LYS A 117 4.38 -6.92 10.37
C LYS A 117 4.28 -6.46 8.91
N ALA A 118 3.26 -5.64 8.58
CA ALA A 118 3.08 -5.06 7.26
C ALA A 118 4.28 -4.18 6.85
N ILE A 119 4.74 -3.30 7.74
CA ILE A 119 5.92 -2.47 7.47
C ILE A 119 7.17 -3.33 7.26
N ARG A 120 7.42 -4.31 8.14
CA ARG A 120 8.56 -5.23 7.99
C ARG A 120 8.52 -6.05 6.70
N ARG A 121 7.33 -6.35 6.19
CA ARG A 121 7.16 -6.99 4.88
C ARG A 121 7.66 -6.09 3.76
N LEU A 122 7.28 -4.81 3.79
CA LEU A 122 7.74 -3.80 2.81
C LEU A 122 9.26 -3.61 2.87
N GLU A 123 9.85 -3.55 4.07
CA GLU A 123 11.32 -3.47 4.23
C GLU A 123 12.04 -4.67 3.62
N LYS A 124 11.52 -5.89 3.83
CA LYS A 124 12.10 -7.10 3.24
C LYS A 124 12.03 -7.09 1.72
N ILE A 125 10.88 -6.69 1.15
CA ILE A 125 10.71 -6.54 -0.30
C ILE A 125 11.74 -5.55 -0.85
N TYR A 126 11.88 -4.39 -0.21
CA TYR A 126 12.86 -3.39 -0.63
C TYR A 126 14.29 -3.91 -0.57
N ALA A 127 14.65 -4.62 0.51
CA ALA A 127 15.98 -5.21 0.65
C ALA A 127 16.28 -6.24 -0.46
N ILE A 128 15.31 -7.07 -0.83
CA ILE A 128 15.44 -8.04 -1.93
C ILE A 128 15.62 -7.31 -3.28
N LEU A 129 14.78 -6.32 -3.56
CA LEU A 129 14.86 -5.53 -4.79
C LEU A 129 16.18 -4.75 -4.90
N SER A 130 16.75 -4.34 -3.75
CA SER A 130 18.09 -3.70 -3.71
C SER A 130 19.20 -4.65 -4.12
N VAL A 131 19.10 -5.95 -3.82
CA VAL A 131 20.05 -6.96 -4.32
C VAL A 131 20.00 -7.06 -5.84
N TYR A 132 18.81 -6.89 -6.44
CA TYR A 132 18.62 -6.85 -7.90
C TYR A 132 18.94 -5.48 -8.53
N LYS A 133 19.30 -4.47 -7.73
CA LYS A 133 19.51 -3.07 -8.15
C LYS A 133 18.26 -2.48 -8.81
N MET A 134 17.11 -2.78 -8.25
CA MET A 134 15.80 -2.33 -8.71
C MET A 134 15.14 -1.34 -7.75
N GLU A 135 15.75 -1.02 -6.62
CA GLU A 135 15.23 -0.13 -5.59
C GLU A 135 14.91 1.27 -6.09
N GLN A 136 15.64 1.75 -7.11
CA GLN A 136 15.40 3.08 -7.70
C GLN A 136 14.03 3.22 -8.38
N TYR A 137 13.39 2.11 -8.72
CA TYR A 137 12.04 2.11 -9.32
C TYR A 137 10.93 2.08 -8.28
N ILE A 138 11.27 1.97 -6.98
CA ILE A 138 10.33 1.75 -5.89
C ILE A 138 10.11 3.02 -5.08
N THR A 139 8.85 3.33 -4.87
CA THR A 139 8.38 4.28 -3.85
C THR A 139 7.35 3.59 -2.96
N PHE A 140 7.07 4.17 -1.82
CA PHE A 140 6.05 3.67 -0.89
C PHE A 140 4.89 4.66 -0.79
N ASP A 141 3.70 4.12 -0.60
CA ASP A 141 2.49 4.87 -0.31
C ASP A 141 1.62 4.08 0.68
N LEU A 142 1.71 4.43 1.95
CA LEU A 142 1.01 3.73 3.01
C LEU A 142 -0.45 4.15 3.16
N SER A 143 -0.91 5.11 2.37
CA SER A 143 -2.32 5.49 2.29
C SER A 143 -3.14 4.59 1.35
N MET A 144 -2.50 3.65 0.64
CA MET A 144 -3.20 2.70 -0.22
C MET A 144 -4.08 1.76 0.60
N SER A 145 -5.40 1.93 0.52
CA SER A 145 -6.39 1.20 1.34
C SER A 145 -6.93 -0.09 0.72
N GLY A 146 -6.57 -0.39 -0.53
CA GLY A 146 -7.12 -1.55 -1.25
C GLY A 146 -8.58 -1.35 -1.66
N ILE A 147 -8.85 -0.52 -2.66
CA ILE A 147 -10.20 -0.13 -3.13
C ILE A 147 -11.13 -1.33 -3.39
N TYR A 148 -10.58 -2.47 -3.80
CA TYR A 148 -11.38 -3.64 -4.22
C TYR A 148 -11.69 -4.64 -3.10
N GLY A 149 -11.26 -4.40 -1.85
CA GLY A 149 -11.61 -5.23 -0.68
C GLY A 149 -11.14 -6.70 -0.71
N TYR A 150 -10.51 -7.17 -1.79
CA TYR A 150 -9.99 -8.54 -1.89
C TYR A 150 -8.48 -8.64 -1.67
N TYR A 151 -7.76 -7.52 -1.64
CA TYR A 151 -6.32 -7.53 -1.36
C TYR A 151 -6.05 -7.86 0.11
N THR A 152 -5.01 -8.66 0.36
CA THR A 152 -4.66 -9.21 1.68
C THR A 152 -3.24 -8.91 2.15
N GLY A 153 -2.51 -8.10 1.42
CA GLY A 153 -1.11 -7.82 1.73
C GLY A 153 -0.59 -6.64 0.94
N ILE A 154 0.52 -6.83 0.20
CA ILE A 154 1.04 -5.75 -0.63
C ILE A 154 0.05 -5.40 -1.75
N ILE A 155 0.08 -4.12 -2.09
CA ILE A 155 -0.63 -3.54 -3.24
C ILE A 155 0.34 -2.61 -3.93
N PHE A 156 0.29 -2.52 -5.26
CA PHE A 156 1.18 -1.64 -6.01
C PHE A 156 0.51 -1.04 -7.23
N ARG A 157 1.03 0.12 -7.63
CA ARG A 157 0.66 0.83 -8.85
C ARG A 157 1.92 1.37 -9.51
N GLY A 158 2.07 1.13 -10.81
CA GLY A 158 3.16 1.70 -11.59
C GLY A 158 2.69 2.89 -12.41
N TYR A 159 3.50 3.93 -12.43
CA TYR A 159 3.24 5.18 -13.15
C TYR A 159 4.42 5.53 -14.05
N THR A 160 4.14 6.16 -15.18
CA THR A 160 5.15 6.75 -16.05
C THR A 160 4.78 8.18 -16.39
N PHE A 161 5.74 8.94 -16.87
CA PHE A 161 5.52 10.33 -17.25
C PHE A 161 4.51 10.46 -18.39
N GLY A 162 3.63 11.44 -18.30
CA GLY A 162 2.63 11.75 -19.35
C GLY A 162 1.35 10.93 -19.28
N THR A 163 1.19 9.99 -18.34
CA THR A 163 -0.07 9.29 -18.09
C THR A 163 -0.68 9.77 -16.77
N GLY A 164 -1.99 10.07 -16.77
CA GLY A 164 -2.71 10.44 -15.54
C GLY A 164 -3.06 9.22 -14.68
N ASP A 165 -3.10 8.02 -15.30
CA ASP A 165 -3.47 6.77 -14.65
C ASP A 165 -2.28 5.81 -14.51
N ALA A 166 -2.39 4.89 -13.54
CA ALA A 166 -1.42 3.82 -13.38
C ALA A 166 -1.42 2.90 -14.61
N ILE A 167 -0.23 2.68 -15.18
CA ILE A 167 0.00 1.78 -16.33
C ILE A 167 0.07 0.32 -15.92
N VAL A 168 0.32 0.03 -14.64
CA VAL A 168 0.27 -1.30 -14.04
C VAL A 168 -0.36 -1.22 -12.67
N LYS A 169 -1.13 -2.24 -12.31
CA LYS A 169 -1.76 -2.38 -10.98
C LYS A 169 -1.68 -3.85 -10.58
N GLY A 170 -1.47 -4.08 -9.30
CA GLY A 170 -1.47 -5.41 -8.74
C GLY A 170 -1.44 -5.41 -7.22
N GLY A 171 -1.47 -6.60 -6.66
CA GLY A 171 -1.41 -6.79 -5.22
C GLY A 171 -1.67 -8.25 -4.85
N ARG A 172 -1.49 -8.56 -3.59
CA ARG A 172 -1.72 -9.88 -3.02
C ARG A 172 -3.19 -10.09 -2.69
N TYR A 173 -3.75 -11.27 -2.96
CA TYR A 173 -5.18 -11.59 -2.74
C TYR A 173 -5.37 -13.06 -2.34
N ASP A 174 -4.92 -13.45 -1.15
CA ASP A 174 -4.91 -14.84 -0.68
C ASP A 174 -6.31 -15.45 -0.51
N LEU A 175 -7.33 -14.65 -0.24
CA LEU A 175 -8.68 -15.09 0.09
C LEU A 175 -9.67 -15.03 -1.09
N LEU A 176 -9.21 -14.67 -2.28
CA LEU A 176 -10.12 -14.46 -3.42
C LEU A 176 -10.80 -15.77 -3.85
N VAL A 177 -10.05 -16.88 -3.87
CA VAL A 177 -10.56 -18.20 -4.30
C VAL A 177 -11.57 -18.77 -3.31
N GLU A 178 -11.50 -18.41 -2.03
CA GLU A 178 -12.44 -18.87 -1.01
C GLU A 178 -13.85 -18.28 -1.17
N LYS A 179 -14.00 -17.26 -2.01
CA LYS A 179 -15.27 -16.58 -2.27
C LYS A 179 -16.06 -17.21 -3.42
N PHE A 180 -15.51 -18.22 -4.08
CA PHE A 180 -16.09 -18.94 -5.20
C PHE A 180 -16.23 -20.44 -4.92
#